data_4401f7eba799cefbedbdeda9889215a5
#
_entry.id   4401f7eba799cefbedbdeda9889215a5
#
_cell.length_a   1.000
_cell.length_b   1.000
_cell.length_c   1.000
_cell.angle_alpha   90.00
_cell.angle_beta   90.00
_cell.angle_gamma   90.00
#
_symmetry.space_group_name_H-M   'P 1'
#
loop_
_entity.id
_entity.type
_entity.pdbx_description
1 polymer ?
#
loop_
_entity_poly.entity_id
_entity_poly.type
_entity_poly.pdbx_seq_one_letter_code
_entity_poly.pdbx_strand_id
1 'polypeptide(L)' 'MNNIVIGISTSDGLSIEAENIGKLLKQKNIFFVPFRQDNPITKPCSLMFSSLYIKDTIERALEGEQIQPILV' A
#
# COMPACT_ATOMS: atom_id res chain seq x y z
N MET A 1 0.37 -0.58 -20.94
CA MET A 1 0.92 0.06 -19.72
C MET A 1 1.31 -1.02 -18.73
N ASN A 2 2.51 -0.95 -18.18
CA ASN A 2 2.97 -1.94 -17.21
C ASN A 2 2.36 -1.67 -15.83
N ASN A 3 1.86 -2.71 -15.20
CA ASN A 3 1.33 -2.60 -13.85
C ASN A 3 2.46 -2.75 -12.83
N ILE A 4 2.40 -1.96 -11.79
CA ILE A 4 3.41 -1.90 -10.73
C ILE A 4 2.74 -2.23 -9.41
N VAL A 5 3.34 -3.14 -8.64
CA VAL A 5 2.88 -3.47 -7.29
C VAL A 5 3.88 -2.92 -6.29
N ILE A 6 3.39 -2.19 -5.31
CA ILE A 6 4.22 -1.52 -4.31
C ILE A 6 3.85 -1.99 -2.91
N GLY A 7 4.86 -2.39 -2.14
CA GLY A 7 4.74 -2.59 -0.71
C GLY A 7 5.45 -1.45 0.01
N ILE A 8 4.74 -0.76 0.91
CA ILE A 8 5.30 0.40 1.64
C ILE A 8 5.64 -0.01 3.06
N SER A 9 6.80 0.49 3.54
CA SER A 9 7.21 0.36 4.93
C SER A 9 7.83 1.67 5.36
N THR A 10 7.08 2.48 6.13
CA THR A 10 7.54 3.80 6.56
C THR A 10 6.93 4.18 7.90
N SER A 11 7.67 4.90 8.72
CA SER A 11 7.15 5.45 9.98
C SER A 11 6.34 6.74 9.79
N ASP A 12 6.39 7.34 8.60
CA ASP A 12 5.77 8.63 8.29
C ASP A 12 4.66 8.56 7.24
N GLY A 13 4.12 7.38 7.00
CA GLY A 13 3.13 7.16 5.95
C GLY A 13 1.85 7.99 6.12
N LEU A 14 1.46 8.25 7.36
CA LEU A 14 0.26 9.05 7.65
C LEU A 14 0.60 10.52 7.95
N SER A 15 1.84 10.95 7.73
CA SER A 15 2.23 12.35 7.91
C SER A 15 3.01 12.84 6.68
N ILE A 16 4.34 12.92 6.76
CA ILE A 16 5.16 13.49 5.69
C ILE A 16 4.98 12.77 4.36
N GLU A 17 4.92 11.44 4.38
CA GLU A 17 4.81 10.63 3.17
C GLU A 17 3.39 10.49 2.64
N ALA A 18 2.39 10.96 3.38
CA ALA A 18 0.98 10.82 2.97
C ALA A 18 0.69 11.45 1.62
N GLU A 19 1.30 12.59 1.32
CA GLU A 19 1.12 13.26 0.05
C GLU A 19 1.65 12.42 -1.11
N ASN A 20 2.84 11.84 -0.95
CA ASN A 20 3.44 11.00 -1.99
C ASN A 20 2.63 9.73 -2.21
N ILE A 21 2.17 9.10 -1.14
CA ILE A 21 1.30 7.91 -1.23
C ILE A 21 0.01 8.27 -1.96
N GLY A 22 -0.59 9.41 -1.62
CA GLY A 22 -1.81 9.88 -2.28
C GLY A 22 -1.64 10.08 -3.77
N LYS A 23 -0.50 10.62 -4.21
CA LYS A 23 -0.19 10.78 -5.63
C LYS A 23 -0.10 9.44 -6.34
N LEU A 24 0.52 8.46 -5.71
CA LEU A 24 0.65 7.13 -6.28
C LEU A 24 -0.69 6.39 -6.35
N LEU A 25 -1.55 6.58 -5.35
CA LEU A 25 -2.87 5.95 -5.31
C LEU A 25 -3.76 6.38 -6.48
N LYS A 26 -3.50 7.54 -7.07
CA LYS A 26 -4.26 8.05 -8.23
C LYS A 26 -3.85 7.39 -9.54
N GLN A 27 -2.72 6.73 -9.59
CA GLN A 27 -2.21 6.14 -10.83
C GLN A 27 -2.95 4.84 -11.14
N LYS A 28 -3.39 4.69 -12.38
CA LYS A 28 -4.19 3.53 -12.79
C LYS A 28 -3.39 2.24 -12.89
N ASN A 29 -2.08 2.34 -12.99
CA ASN A 29 -1.20 1.18 -13.16
C ASN A 29 -0.41 0.85 -11.89
N ILE A 30 -0.69 1.51 -10.78
CA ILE A 30 -0.01 1.27 -9.50
C ILE A 30 -0.99 0.64 -8.52
N PHE A 31 -0.57 -0.47 -7.92
CA PHE A 31 -1.37 -1.25 -6.99
C PHE A 31 -0.59 -1.45 -5.70
N PHE A 32 -1.26 -1.32 -4.58
CA PHE A 32 -0.61 -1.43 -3.28
C PHE A 32 -0.91 -2.75 -2.59
N VAL A 33 0.11 -3.34 -2.00
CA VAL A 33 -0.10 -4.40 -1.03
C VAL A 33 -0.81 -3.76 0.17
N PRO A 34 -1.89 -4.36 0.68
CA PRO A 34 -2.66 -3.78 1.79
C PRO A 34 -1.81 -3.31 2.95
N PHE A 35 -2.21 -2.17 3.53
CA PHE A 35 -1.49 -1.51 4.59
C PHE A 35 -1.96 -1.92 5.97
N ARG A 36 -1.02 -1.91 6.91
CA ARG A 36 -1.31 -1.97 8.34
C ARG A 36 -0.35 -1.06 9.08
N GLN A 37 -0.62 -0.80 10.34
CA GLN A 37 0.33 -0.08 11.18
C GLN A 37 1.21 -1.06 11.94
N ASP A 38 2.50 -0.72 12.05
CA ASP A 38 3.46 -1.55 12.77
C ASP A 38 3.18 -1.51 14.27
N ASN A 39 3.20 -0.32 14.84
CA ASN A 39 2.89 -0.12 16.26
C ASN A 39 2.17 1.23 16.42
N PRO A 40 0.81 1.22 16.43
CA PRO A 40 0.06 2.46 16.42
C PRO A 40 0.25 3.32 17.68
N ILE A 41 0.68 2.72 18.77
CA ILE A 41 0.91 3.46 20.03
C ILE A 41 2.21 4.25 19.96
N THR A 42 3.31 3.60 19.57
CA THR A 42 4.64 4.24 19.52
C THR A 42 4.94 4.87 18.18
N LYS A 43 4.27 4.42 17.11
CA LYS A 43 4.46 4.91 15.75
C LYS A 43 3.10 5.22 15.12
N PRO A 44 2.41 6.27 15.59
CA PRO A 44 1.03 6.54 15.16
C PRO A 44 0.88 6.89 13.68
N CYS A 45 1.96 7.32 13.02
CA CYS A 45 1.94 7.66 11.60
C CYS A 45 2.52 6.56 10.71
N SER A 46 2.82 5.38 11.25
CA SER A 46 3.43 4.30 10.48
C SER A 46 2.44 3.66 9.51
N LEU A 47 2.96 3.25 8.36
CA LEU A 47 2.26 2.39 7.41
C LEU A 47 3.22 1.31 6.96
N MET A 48 2.77 0.07 7.03
CA MET A 48 3.52 -1.09 6.57
C MET A 48 2.65 -1.94 5.67
N PHE A 49 3.26 -2.57 4.67
CA PHE A 49 2.54 -3.55 3.88
C PHE A 49 2.38 -4.85 4.68
N SER A 50 1.28 -5.54 4.44
CA SER A 50 1.06 -6.87 5.01
C SER A 50 1.60 -7.92 4.04
N SER A 51 2.67 -8.62 4.43
CA SER A 51 3.32 -9.62 3.59
C SER A 51 2.40 -10.78 3.22
N LEU A 52 1.35 -11.01 4.00
CA LEU A 52 0.37 -12.06 3.72
C LEU A 52 -0.38 -11.85 2.41
N TYR A 53 -0.44 -10.61 1.93
CA TYR A 53 -1.24 -10.24 0.77
C TYR A 53 -0.42 -9.96 -0.49
N ILE A 54 0.89 -10.19 -0.48
CA ILE A 54 1.75 -9.89 -1.64
C ILE A 54 1.30 -10.67 -2.86
N LYS A 55 1.15 -11.98 -2.74
CA LYS A 55 0.76 -12.84 -3.86
C LYS A 55 -0.60 -12.46 -4.41
N ASP A 56 -1.58 -12.30 -3.53
CA ASP A 56 -2.95 -11.97 -3.94
C ASP A 56 -3.00 -10.60 -4.60
N THR A 57 -2.19 -9.65 -4.12
CA THR A 57 -2.09 -8.32 -4.72
C THR A 57 -1.56 -8.39 -6.15
N ILE A 58 -0.52 -9.20 -6.36
CA ILE A 58 0.05 -9.38 -7.69
C ILE A 58 -0.98 -10.00 -8.65
N GLU A 59 -1.70 -11.01 -8.21
CA GLU A 59 -2.74 -11.66 -9.03
C GLU A 59 -3.82 -10.67 -9.44
N ARG A 60 -4.28 -9.84 -8.51
CA ARG A 60 -5.29 -8.81 -8.81
C ARG A 60 -4.73 -7.73 -9.73
N ALA A 61 -3.49 -7.31 -9.50
CA ALA A 61 -2.85 -6.30 -10.33
C ALA A 61 -2.71 -6.74 -11.79
N LEU A 62 -2.50 -8.03 -12.03
CA LEU A 62 -2.47 -8.57 -13.39
C LEU A 62 -3.81 -8.39 -14.11
N GLU A 63 -4.90 -8.30 -13.38
CA GLU A 63 -6.24 -8.05 -13.91
C GLU A 63 -6.59 -6.56 -13.88
N GLY A 64 -5.66 -5.70 -13.47
CA GLY A 64 -5.89 -4.27 -13.37
C GLY A 64 -6.73 -3.84 -12.18
N GLU A 65 -6.76 -4.65 -11.12
CA GLU A 65 -7.59 -4.38 -9.94
C GLU A 65 -6.74 -4.23 -8.68
N GLN A 66 -7.11 -3.25 -7.85
CA GLN A 66 -6.54 -3.11 -6.51
C GLN A 66 -7.25 -4.09 -5.58
N ILE A 67 -6.49 -4.96 -4.92
CA ILE A 67 -7.07 -5.88 -3.94
C ILE A 67 -7.69 -5.10 -2.77
N GLN A 68 -8.82 -5.61 -2.30
CA GLN A 68 -9.54 -5.04 -1.16
C GLN A 68 -9.72 -6.10 -0.07
N PRO A 69 -9.73 -5.70 1.21
CA PRO A 69 -9.53 -4.33 1.69
C PRO A 69 -8.08 -3.88 1.56
N ILE A 70 -7.88 -2.60 1.29
CA ILE A 70 -6.53 -2.02 1.20
C ILE A 70 -5.94 -1.69 2.58
N LEU A 71 -6.80 -1.59 3.58
CA LEU A 71 -6.41 -1.38 4.98
C LEU A 71 -6.80 -2.61 5.79
N VAL A 72 -5.82 -3.24 6.39
CA VAL A 72 -6.04 -4.50 7.13
C VAL A 72 -5.57 -4.42 8.58
#